data_c830629832edc1b2dacdcda669dedc23
#
_entry.id   c830629832edc1b2dacdcda669dedc23
#
_cell.length_a   1.000
_cell.length_b   1.000
_cell.length_c   1.000
_cell.angle_alpha   90.00
_cell.angle_beta   90.00
_cell.angle_gamma   90.00
#
_symmetry.space_group_name_H-M   'P 1'
#
loop_
_entity.id
_entity.type
_entity.pdbx_description
1 polymer ?
#
loop_
_entity_poly.entity_id
_entity_poly.type
_entity_poly.pdbx_seq_one_letter_code
_entity_poly.pdbx_strand_id
1 'polypeptide(L)'
;IDMKNFDQKKLGRGLGEMHLNSTESNPKIFGYPIEGFIGITDQKKGWEDNWIDCFLNLRIIPQLSILKSNVLDEETINKVKEKIKSELLIHQPKNTLVHGDLWSGNVGVDKSGKRVIFDPASWWADNEVDIAMTRLFGGFSKEFYEEYHKIFPIKRGFEKRIIIYNFYHILNHANMFGGSYFYQ
;
A
#
# COMPACT_ATOMS: atom_id res chain seq x y z
N ILE A 1 -13.21 -11.70 16.14
CA ILE A 1 -11.92 -11.95 15.41
C ILE A 1 -10.84 -12.03 16.47
N ASP A 2 -10.09 -13.14 16.52
CA ASP A 2 -8.90 -13.26 17.37
C ASP A 2 -7.69 -12.76 16.58
N MET A 3 -7.04 -11.71 17.08
CA MET A 3 -5.89 -11.06 16.45
C MET A 3 -4.53 -11.70 16.81
N LYS A 4 -4.50 -12.70 17.70
CA LYS A 4 -3.24 -13.13 18.35
C LYS A 4 -2.65 -14.47 17.88
N ASN A 5 -3.39 -15.32 17.18
CA ASN A 5 -2.93 -16.69 16.85
C ASN A 5 -3.31 -17.11 15.42
N PHE A 6 -2.72 -16.49 14.43
CA PHE A 6 -2.92 -16.93 13.05
C PHE A 6 -1.64 -17.51 12.44
N ASP A 7 -1.81 -18.50 11.56
CA ASP A 7 -0.73 -19.12 10.83
C ASP A 7 -0.18 -18.14 9.77
N GLN A 8 0.93 -17.51 10.09
CA GLN A 8 1.60 -16.51 9.27
C GLN A 8 2.02 -17.06 7.89
N LYS A 9 2.43 -18.32 7.79
CA LYS A 9 2.78 -18.96 6.52
C LYS A 9 1.60 -18.99 5.56
N LYS A 10 0.45 -19.45 6.06
CA LYS A 10 -0.76 -19.53 5.25
C LYS A 10 -1.30 -18.15 4.89
N LEU A 11 -1.12 -17.15 5.76
CA LEU A 11 -1.50 -15.78 5.46
C LEU A 11 -0.64 -15.22 4.32
N GLY A 12 0.69 -15.37 4.38
CA GLY A 12 1.60 -14.91 3.34
C GLY A 12 1.32 -15.55 1.98
N ARG A 13 1.10 -16.88 1.98
CA ARG A 13 0.70 -17.59 0.76
C ARG A 13 -0.64 -17.09 0.24
N GLY A 14 -1.66 -16.98 1.10
CA GLY A 14 -3.01 -16.52 0.69
C GLY A 14 -3.00 -15.10 0.13
N LEU A 15 -2.20 -14.18 0.68
CA LEU A 15 -2.02 -12.84 0.12
C LEU A 15 -1.36 -12.91 -1.27
N GLY A 16 -0.32 -13.72 -1.42
CA GLY A 16 0.33 -13.91 -2.72
C GLY A 16 -0.60 -14.49 -3.77
N GLU A 17 -1.41 -15.48 -3.41
CA GLU A 17 -2.43 -16.08 -4.29
C GLU A 17 -3.53 -15.07 -4.66
N MET A 18 -4.00 -14.26 -3.71
CA MET A 18 -4.96 -13.18 -3.97
C MET A 18 -4.41 -12.18 -5.00
N HIS A 19 -3.19 -11.70 -4.79
CA HIS A 19 -2.54 -10.79 -5.73
C HIS A 19 -2.34 -11.45 -7.11
N LEU A 20 -1.88 -12.70 -7.16
CA LEU A 20 -1.65 -13.42 -8.42
C LEU A 20 -2.95 -13.60 -9.21
N ASN A 21 -3.98 -14.11 -8.56
CA ASN A 21 -5.29 -14.35 -9.19
C ASN A 21 -5.92 -13.04 -9.69
N SER A 22 -5.71 -11.93 -8.98
CA SER A 22 -6.20 -10.63 -9.42
C SER A 22 -5.55 -10.16 -10.73
N THR A 23 -4.31 -10.58 -11.05
CA THR A 23 -3.65 -10.18 -12.30
C THR A 23 -4.36 -10.70 -13.55
N GLU A 24 -5.11 -11.79 -13.45
CA GLU A 24 -5.84 -12.39 -14.58
C GLU A 24 -7.10 -11.60 -14.94
N SER A 25 -7.73 -10.98 -13.94
CA SER A 25 -8.96 -10.18 -14.07
C SER A 25 -8.70 -8.67 -14.10
N ASN A 26 -7.44 -8.26 -14.20
CA ASN A 26 -7.07 -6.87 -14.04
C ASN A 26 -7.53 -6.00 -15.25
N PRO A 27 -7.92 -4.73 -15.01
CA PRO A 27 -8.32 -3.81 -16.06
C PRO A 27 -7.15 -3.30 -16.93
N LYS A 28 -5.92 -3.77 -16.72
CA LYS A 28 -4.66 -3.33 -17.36
C LYS A 28 -4.28 -1.87 -17.11
N ILE A 29 -4.95 -1.20 -16.19
CA ILE A 29 -4.76 0.17 -15.75
C ILE A 29 -4.74 0.21 -14.22
N PHE A 30 -4.17 1.25 -13.63
CA PHE A 30 -4.03 1.41 -12.18
C PHE A 30 -5.08 2.38 -11.63
N GLY A 31 -5.52 2.15 -10.39
CA GLY A 31 -6.50 3.02 -9.74
C GLY A 31 -7.75 2.29 -9.26
N TYR A 32 -8.88 3.00 -9.14
CA TYR A 32 -10.15 2.41 -8.71
C TYR A 32 -11.34 3.20 -9.27
N PRO A 33 -12.48 2.54 -9.60
CA PRO A 33 -13.60 3.20 -10.28
C PRO A 33 -14.43 4.11 -9.38
N ILE A 34 -14.41 3.90 -8.09
CA ILE A 34 -15.21 4.66 -7.11
C ILE A 34 -14.31 5.31 -6.06
N GLU A 35 -14.79 6.37 -5.46
CA GLU A 35 -14.17 6.95 -4.27
C GLU A 35 -14.27 6.00 -3.09
N GLY A 36 -13.23 5.96 -2.26
CA GLY A 36 -13.15 5.17 -1.06
C GLY A 36 -12.51 5.97 0.07
N PHE A 37 -12.08 5.25 1.09
CA PHE A 37 -11.41 5.84 2.24
C PHE A 37 -10.17 5.04 2.61
N ILE A 38 -9.20 5.73 3.22
CA ILE A 38 -8.14 5.14 4.01
C ILE A 38 -8.19 5.77 5.41
N GLY A 39 -8.68 5.01 6.40
CA GLY A 39 -9.14 5.60 7.65
C GLY A 39 -10.30 6.57 7.38
N ILE A 40 -10.14 7.83 7.79
CA ILE A 40 -11.12 8.90 7.57
C ILE A 40 -10.80 9.79 6.37
N THR A 41 -9.70 9.52 5.68
CA THR A 41 -9.24 10.35 4.54
C THR A 41 -9.80 9.81 3.23
N ASP A 42 -10.32 10.70 2.39
CA ASP A 42 -10.82 10.34 1.06
C ASP A 42 -9.73 9.73 0.20
N GLN A 43 -10.00 8.57 -0.37
CA GLN A 43 -9.16 7.91 -1.36
C GLN A 43 -9.71 8.18 -2.75
N LYS A 44 -9.01 9.02 -3.50
CA LYS A 44 -9.45 9.53 -4.81
C LYS A 44 -9.65 8.38 -5.80
N LYS A 45 -10.81 8.38 -6.46
CA LYS A 45 -11.10 7.53 -7.62
C LYS A 45 -10.33 8.00 -8.86
N GLY A 46 -10.20 7.14 -9.83
CA GLY A 46 -9.60 7.42 -11.13
C GLY A 46 -8.84 6.23 -11.66
N TRP A 47 -8.48 6.34 -12.94
CA TRP A 47 -7.69 5.36 -13.65
C TRP A 47 -6.51 6.05 -14.34
N GLU A 48 -5.34 5.40 -14.30
CA GLU A 48 -4.13 5.86 -14.96
C GLU A 48 -3.46 4.68 -15.70
N ASP A 49 -2.93 4.97 -16.87
CA ASP A 49 -2.32 3.93 -17.73
C ASP A 49 -0.98 3.43 -17.20
N ASN A 50 -0.29 4.25 -16.41
CA ASN A 50 0.99 3.87 -15.82
C ASN A 50 0.99 4.01 -14.29
N TRP A 51 1.89 3.25 -13.67
CA TRP A 51 1.98 3.15 -12.23
C TRP A 51 2.41 4.46 -11.55
N ILE A 52 3.37 5.16 -12.13
CA ILE A 52 3.91 6.40 -11.52
C ILE A 52 2.82 7.46 -11.44
N ASP A 53 2.09 7.66 -12.53
CA ASP A 53 1.01 8.64 -12.58
C ASP A 53 -0.12 8.26 -11.62
N CYS A 54 -0.50 6.99 -11.56
CA CYS A 54 -1.49 6.51 -10.60
C CYS A 54 -1.06 6.79 -9.16
N PHE A 55 0.14 6.38 -8.78
CA PHE A 55 0.61 6.55 -7.42
C PHE A 55 0.74 8.04 -7.05
N LEU A 56 1.25 8.87 -7.95
CA LEU A 56 1.37 10.32 -7.72
C LEU A 56 0.00 11.00 -7.69
N ASN A 57 -0.81 10.87 -8.75
CA ASN A 57 -2.02 11.67 -8.94
C ASN A 57 -3.18 11.25 -8.03
N LEU A 58 -3.28 9.94 -7.74
CA LEU A 58 -4.40 9.39 -6.97
C LEU A 58 -4.06 9.10 -5.51
N ARG A 59 -2.77 9.11 -5.12
CA ARG A 59 -2.36 8.77 -3.75
C ARG A 59 -1.51 9.85 -3.10
N ILE A 60 -0.38 10.22 -3.68
CA ILE A 60 0.58 11.14 -3.05
C ILE A 60 0.10 12.60 -3.09
N ILE A 61 -0.26 13.10 -4.27
CA ILE A 61 -0.67 14.51 -4.44
C ILE A 61 -1.90 14.86 -3.58
N PRO A 62 -2.96 14.04 -3.51
CA PRO A 62 -4.07 14.31 -2.62
C PRO A 62 -3.66 14.46 -1.15
N GLN A 63 -2.81 13.57 -0.64
CA GLN A 63 -2.31 13.62 0.72
C GLN A 63 -1.43 14.86 0.97
N LEU A 64 -0.53 15.18 0.05
CA LEU A 64 0.29 16.41 0.13
C LEU A 64 -0.55 17.68 0.07
N SER A 65 -1.66 17.67 -0.66
CA SER A 65 -2.56 18.82 -0.76
C SER A 65 -3.26 19.13 0.56
N ILE A 66 -3.57 18.11 1.37
CA ILE A 66 -4.09 18.27 2.72
C ILE A 66 -3.02 18.91 3.62
N LEU A 67 -1.77 18.42 3.56
CA LEU A 67 -0.66 18.95 4.35
C LEU A 67 -0.21 20.35 3.92
N LYS A 68 -0.29 20.67 2.61
CA LYS A 68 0.18 21.95 2.04
C LYS A 68 -0.43 23.16 2.72
N SER A 69 -1.68 23.08 3.16
CA SER A 69 -2.36 24.20 3.81
C SER A 69 -1.66 24.67 5.10
N ASN A 70 -0.75 23.87 5.66
CA ASN A 70 -0.19 24.09 6.98
C ASN A 70 1.34 23.94 7.12
N VAL A 71 2.05 23.20 6.23
CA VAL A 71 3.42 22.73 6.54
C VAL A 71 4.40 22.75 5.36
N LEU A 72 3.96 22.53 4.11
CA LEU A 72 4.85 22.31 2.97
C LEU A 72 4.73 23.41 1.91
N ASP A 73 5.89 23.89 1.43
CA ASP A 73 5.97 24.76 0.26
C ASP A 73 5.91 23.99 -1.08
N GLU A 74 5.67 24.71 -2.16
CA GLU A 74 5.61 24.12 -3.50
C GLU A 74 6.91 23.50 -3.98
N GLU A 75 8.05 24.08 -3.59
CA GLU A 75 9.38 23.58 -3.96
C GLU A 75 9.60 22.20 -3.34
N THR A 76 9.27 22.04 -2.06
CA THR A 76 9.36 20.76 -1.34
C THR A 76 8.44 19.71 -1.97
N ILE A 77 7.19 20.07 -2.28
CA ILE A 77 6.25 19.16 -2.95
C ILE A 77 6.81 18.68 -4.31
N ASN A 78 7.39 19.59 -5.10
CA ASN A 78 7.96 19.23 -6.38
C ASN A 78 9.20 18.32 -6.23
N LYS A 79 10.06 18.57 -5.26
CA LYS A 79 11.19 17.68 -4.94
C LYS A 79 10.74 16.27 -4.58
N VAL A 80 9.70 16.15 -3.76
CA VAL A 80 9.10 14.84 -3.40
C VAL A 80 8.59 14.12 -4.65
N LYS A 81 7.82 14.81 -5.50
CA LYS A 81 7.29 14.22 -6.74
C LYS A 81 8.41 13.72 -7.67
N GLU A 82 9.43 14.54 -7.91
CA GLU A 82 10.57 14.16 -8.75
C GLU A 82 11.38 12.99 -8.15
N LYS A 83 11.54 12.96 -6.83
CA LYS A 83 12.19 11.85 -6.15
C LYS A 83 11.41 10.54 -6.33
N ILE A 84 10.10 10.55 -6.14
CA ILE A 84 9.24 9.38 -6.35
C ILE A 84 9.33 8.91 -7.81
N LYS A 85 9.20 9.81 -8.78
CA LYS A 85 9.33 9.49 -10.20
C LYS A 85 10.67 8.82 -10.50
N SER A 86 11.77 9.38 -10.03
CA SER A 86 13.12 8.86 -10.31
C SER A 86 13.34 7.44 -9.76
N GLU A 87 12.80 7.14 -8.57
CA GLU A 87 12.96 5.81 -7.95
C GLU A 87 12.02 4.76 -8.54
N LEU A 88 10.87 5.16 -9.07
CA LEU A 88 9.91 4.27 -9.71
C LEU A 88 10.10 4.13 -11.23
N LEU A 89 10.95 4.96 -11.87
CA LEU A 89 11.08 5.07 -13.32
C LEU A 89 11.31 3.74 -14.05
N ILE A 90 12.16 2.90 -13.50
CA ILE A 90 12.51 1.59 -14.11
C ILE A 90 11.66 0.44 -13.60
N HIS A 91 10.75 0.71 -12.65
CA HIS A 91 9.90 -0.30 -12.06
C HIS A 91 8.59 -0.42 -12.82
N GLN A 92 8.35 -1.59 -13.38
CA GLN A 92 7.10 -1.92 -14.06
C GLN A 92 6.39 -3.03 -13.28
N PRO A 93 5.50 -2.67 -12.35
CA PRO A 93 4.75 -3.65 -11.57
C PRO A 93 3.70 -4.34 -12.44
N LYS A 94 3.35 -5.56 -12.04
CA LYS A 94 2.07 -6.13 -12.46
C LYS A 94 0.96 -5.43 -11.67
N ASN A 95 -0.09 -5.05 -12.37
CA ASN A 95 -1.27 -4.49 -11.75
C ASN A 95 -2.02 -5.58 -10.96
N THR A 96 -2.14 -5.42 -9.65
CA THR A 96 -2.82 -6.34 -8.74
C THR A 96 -3.87 -5.59 -7.92
N LEU A 97 -4.93 -6.29 -7.51
CA LEU A 97 -5.85 -5.75 -6.50
C LEU A 97 -5.21 -5.90 -5.12
N VAL A 98 -4.84 -4.78 -4.51
CA VAL A 98 -4.25 -4.75 -3.18
C VAL A 98 -5.31 -4.56 -2.09
N HIS A 99 -5.00 -4.96 -0.86
CA HIS A 99 -5.78 -4.60 0.32
C HIS A 99 -5.74 -3.08 0.56
N GLY A 100 -4.56 -2.47 0.38
CA GLY A 100 -4.34 -1.03 0.44
C GLY A 100 -4.14 -0.43 1.83
N ASP A 101 -4.43 -1.19 2.90
CA ASP A 101 -4.17 -0.83 4.30
C ASP A 101 -3.86 -2.08 5.14
N LEU A 102 -2.89 -2.90 4.69
CA LEU A 102 -2.60 -4.19 5.30
C LEU A 102 -1.58 -4.09 6.43
N TRP A 103 -2.00 -3.70 7.61
CA TRP A 103 -1.23 -3.77 8.84
C TRP A 103 -1.76 -4.88 9.76
N SER A 104 -1.03 -5.22 10.82
CA SER A 104 -1.39 -6.36 11.70
C SER A 104 -2.75 -6.19 12.39
N GLY A 105 -3.26 -4.96 12.54
CA GLY A 105 -4.58 -4.68 13.08
C GLY A 105 -5.73 -5.06 12.14
N ASN A 106 -5.48 -5.20 10.84
CA ASN A 106 -6.46 -5.59 9.82
C ASN A 106 -6.37 -7.08 9.45
N VAL A 107 -5.77 -7.91 10.32
CA VAL A 107 -5.64 -9.36 10.15
C VAL A 107 -6.20 -10.08 11.37
N GLY A 108 -6.89 -11.18 11.17
CA GLY A 108 -7.42 -11.96 12.27
C GLY A 108 -7.86 -13.37 11.87
N VAL A 109 -8.52 -14.03 12.81
CA VAL A 109 -9.11 -15.35 12.62
C VAL A 109 -10.60 -15.26 12.90
N ASP A 110 -11.43 -15.78 12.01
CA ASP A 110 -12.87 -15.85 12.22
C ASP A 110 -13.25 -16.97 13.21
N LYS A 111 -14.53 -17.06 13.55
CA LYS A 111 -15.07 -18.08 14.48
C LYS A 111 -14.84 -19.52 14.03
N SER A 112 -14.57 -19.76 12.75
CA SER A 112 -14.27 -21.07 12.18
C SER A 112 -12.78 -21.41 12.17
N GLY A 113 -11.92 -20.50 12.66
CA GLY A 113 -10.47 -20.63 12.61
C GLY A 113 -9.85 -20.24 11.26
N LYS A 114 -10.65 -19.67 10.33
CA LYS A 114 -10.18 -19.20 9.03
C LYS A 114 -9.56 -17.83 9.17
N ARG A 115 -8.43 -17.63 8.49
CA ARG A 115 -7.74 -16.31 8.43
C ARG A 115 -8.53 -15.36 7.57
N VAL A 116 -8.62 -14.14 8.03
CA VAL A 116 -9.30 -13.05 7.35
C VAL A 116 -8.44 -11.81 7.37
N ILE A 117 -8.48 -11.08 6.27
CA ILE A 117 -8.06 -9.68 6.20
C ILE A 117 -9.35 -8.86 6.06
N PHE A 118 -9.40 -7.69 6.70
CA PHE A 118 -10.61 -6.88 6.75
C PHE A 118 -10.24 -5.39 6.78
N ASP A 119 -11.25 -4.54 6.62
CA ASP A 119 -11.11 -3.09 6.53
C ASP A 119 -10.16 -2.61 5.41
N PRO A 120 -10.42 -3.03 4.16
CA PRO A 120 -9.56 -2.69 3.05
C PRO A 120 -9.77 -1.27 2.52
N ALA A 121 -8.68 -0.65 2.06
CA ALA A 121 -8.67 0.54 1.22
C ALA A 121 -8.26 0.16 -0.23
N SER A 122 -8.97 -0.81 -0.82
CA SER A 122 -8.54 -1.52 -2.04
C SER A 122 -8.46 -0.66 -3.29
N TRP A 123 -7.49 -0.97 -4.12
CA TRP A 123 -7.29 -0.42 -5.46
C TRP A 123 -6.37 -1.29 -6.31
N TRP A 124 -6.34 -1.05 -7.61
CA TRP A 124 -5.44 -1.73 -8.54
C TRP A 124 -4.07 -1.05 -8.53
N ALA A 125 -3.05 -1.76 -8.08
CA ALA A 125 -1.75 -1.21 -7.70
C ALA A 125 -0.59 -2.19 -7.93
N ASP A 126 0.62 -1.75 -7.59
CA ASP A 126 1.76 -2.61 -7.35
C ASP A 126 1.53 -3.45 -6.07
N ASN A 127 1.70 -4.75 -6.16
CA ASN A 127 1.58 -5.66 -5.02
C ASN A 127 2.53 -5.30 -3.85
N GLU A 128 3.64 -4.63 -4.12
CA GLU A 128 4.59 -4.20 -3.09
C GLU A 128 4.01 -3.13 -2.13
N VAL A 129 2.89 -2.48 -2.49
CA VAL A 129 2.18 -1.53 -1.60
C VAL A 129 1.70 -2.22 -0.33
N ASP A 130 1.07 -3.41 -0.45
CA ASP A 130 0.65 -4.16 0.74
C ASP A 130 1.84 -4.65 1.57
N ILE A 131 2.91 -5.12 0.90
CA ILE A 131 4.11 -5.56 1.61
C ILE A 131 4.79 -4.39 2.33
N ALA A 132 4.77 -3.20 1.77
CA ALA A 132 5.26 -2.00 2.44
C ALA A 132 4.50 -1.74 3.74
N MET A 133 3.17 -1.77 3.70
CA MET A 133 2.32 -1.52 4.87
C MET A 133 2.52 -2.59 5.96
N THR A 134 2.68 -3.88 5.60
CA THR A 134 2.97 -4.93 6.59
C THR A 134 4.27 -4.69 7.36
N ARG A 135 5.24 -3.98 6.76
CA ARG A 135 6.55 -3.68 7.36
C ARG A 135 6.55 -2.38 8.19
N LEU A 136 5.63 -1.47 7.92
CA LEU A 136 5.61 -0.14 8.55
C LEU A 136 5.38 -0.22 10.05
N PHE A 137 4.38 -0.98 10.49
CA PHE A 137 4.03 -1.16 11.90
C PHE A 137 4.41 -2.53 12.47
N GLY A 138 4.98 -3.41 11.63
CA GLY A 138 5.38 -4.75 12.04
C GLY A 138 4.20 -5.70 12.30
N GLY A 139 4.48 -6.77 13.06
CA GLY A 139 3.47 -7.78 13.43
C GLY A 139 3.38 -8.96 12.46
N PHE A 140 4.16 -8.96 11.36
CA PHE A 140 4.27 -10.07 10.43
C PHE A 140 5.61 -10.79 10.60
N SER A 141 5.58 -12.12 10.56
CA SER A 141 6.76 -12.95 10.78
C SER A 141 7.58 -13.14 9.50
N LYS A 142 8.82 -13.61 9.69
CA LYS A 142 9.70 -13.96 8.56
C LYS A 142 9.05 -14.98 7.62
N GLU A 143 8.33 -15.96 8.18
CA GLU A 143 7.65 -17.00 7.43
C GLU A 143 6.51 -16.46 6.54
N PHE A 144 5.85 -15.37 6.95
CA PHE A 144 4.87 -14.68 6.11
C PHE A 144 5.53 -14.17 4.83
N TYR A 145 6.65 -13.46 4.95
CA TYR A 145 7.36 -12.92 3.79
C TYR A 145 7.97 -14.01 2.91
N GLU A 146 8.53 -15.06 3.51
CA GLU A 146 9.09 -16.20 2.77
C GLU A 146 8.03 -16.88 1.89
N GLU A 147 6.83 -17.14 2.42
CA GLU A 147 5.75 -17.76 1.65
C GLU A 147 5.19 -16.82 0.58
N TYR A 148 5.04 -15.53 0.89
CA TYR A 148 4.61 -14.53 -0.08
C TYR A 148 5.61 -14.43 -1.25
N HIS A 149 6.89 -14.33 -0.97
CA HIS A 149 7.93 -14.15 -2.00
C HIS A 149 8.21 -15.40 -2.84
N LYS A 150 7.67 -16.56 -2.50
CA LYS A 150 7.63 -17.72 -3.44
C LYS A 150 6.74 -17.44 -4.65
N ILE A 151 5.72 -16.60 -4.50
CA ILE A 151 4.76 -16.22 -5.55
C ILE A 151 5.20 -14.92 -6.24
N PHE A 152 5.59 -13.92 -5.45
CA PHE A 152 6.13 -12.64 -5.91
C PHE A 152 7.57 -12.45 -5.41
N PRO A 153 8.58 -12.92 -6.19
CA PRO A 153 9.99 -12.76 -5.81
C PRO A 153 10.39 -11.29 -5.71
N ILE A 154 11.26 -11.01 -4.75
CA ILE A 154 11.83 -9.67 -4.54
C ILE A 154 12.57 -9.21 -5.81
N LYS A 155 12.23 -8.02 -6.29
CA LYS A 155 12.87 -7.40 -7.44
C LYS A 155 13.94 -6.38 -7.01
N ARG A 156 14.90 -6.11 -7.90
CA ARG A 156 15.90 -5.05 -7.67
C ARG A 156 15.22 -3.73 -7.33
N GLY A 157 15.74 -3.04 -6.29
CA GLY A 157 15.21 -1.77 -5.81
C GLY A 157 14.04 -1.89 -4.83
N PHE A 158 13.63 -3.09 -4.45
CA PHE A 158 12.52 -3.37 -3.53
C PHE A 158 12.59 -2.53 -2.25
N GLU A 159 13.72 -2.50 -1.55
CA GLU A 159 13.84 -1.77 -0.28
C GLU A 159 13.61 -0.26 -0.42
N LYS A 160 14.01 0.34 -1.53
CA LYS A 160 13.73 1.75 -1.80
C LYS A 160 12.25 2.00 -2.06
N ARG A 161 11.59 1.10 -2.82
CA ARG A 161 10.16 1.21 -3.09
C ARG A 161 9.30 1.06 -1.85
N ILE A 162 9.68 0.17 -0.92
CA ILE A 162 9.02 0.02 0.38
C ILE A 162 8.98 1.36 1.13
N ILE A 163 10.07 2.12 1.14
CA ILE A 163 10.11 3.45 1.76
C ILE A 163 9.13 4.40 1.07
N ILE A 164 9.10 4.40 -0.26
CA ILE A 164 8.22 5.26 -1.06
C ILE A 164 6.74 4.90 -0.83
N TYR A 165 6.41 3.62 -0.79
CA TYR A 165 5.02 3.21 -0.56
C TYR A 165 4.58 3.48 0.88
N ASN A 166 5.45 3.30 1.85
CA ASN A 166 5.19 3.66 3.24
C ASN A 166 5.03 5.17 3.43
N PHE A 167 5.66 5.99 2.60
CA PHE A 167 5.46 7.44 2.64
C PHE A 167 3.98 7.84 2.44
N TYR A 168 3.24 7.14 1.57
CA TYR A 168 1.78 7.34 1.43
C TYR A 168 1.05 7.14 2.76
N HIS A 169 1.34 6.05 3.46
CA HIS A 169 0.70 5.74 4.76
C HIS A 169 1.12 6.73 5.85
N ILE A 170 2.39 7.13 5.88
CA ILE A 170 2.88 8.15 6.82
C ILE A 170 2.20 9.49 6.58
N LEU A 171 2.05 9.92 5.32
CA LEU A 171 1.32 11.14 4.97
C LEU A 171 -0.14 11.06 5.44
N ASN A 172 -0.81 9.92 5.23
CA ASN A 172 -2.17 9.73 5.72
C ASN A 172 -2.26 9.82 7.24
N HIS A 173 -1.34 9.18 7.96
CA HIS A 173 -1.29 9.26 9.43
C HIS A 173 -0.98 10.69 9.91
N ALA A 174 -0.09 11.41 9.24
CA ALA A 174 0.20 12.82 9.55
C ALA A 174 -1.03 13.70 9.35
N ASN A 175 -1.81 13.47 8.29
CA ASN A 175 -3.06 14.19 8.03
C ASN A 175 -4.15 13.89 9.06
N MET A 176 -4.26 12.64 9.52
CA MET A 176 -5.29 12.23 10.49
C MET A 176 -4.94 12.57 11.93
N PHE A 177 -3.69 12.37 12.33
CA PHE A 177 -3.29 12.38 13.73
C PHE A 177 -2.28 13.48 14.08
N GLY A 178 -1.59 14.07 13.08
CA GLY A 178 -0.55 15.07 13.30
C GLY A 178 0.63 14.55 14.13
N GLY A 179 1.18 15.41 15.01
CA GLY A 179 2.14 15.01 16.07
C GLY A 179 3.44 14.41 15.55
N SER A 180 3.84 13.26 16.08
CA SER A 180 5.11 12.59 15.75
C SER A 180 5.22 12.11 14.31
N TYR A 181 4.11 11.95 13.59
CA TYR A 181 4.14 11.52 12.19
C TYR A 181 4.77 12.56 11.25
N PHE A 182 4.83 13.83 11.64
CA PHE A 182 5.55 14.85 10.87
C PHE A 182 7.07 14.71 10.89
N TYR A 183 7.61 13.89 11.77
CA TYR A 183 9.05 13.69 11.97
C TYR A 183 9.56 12.33 11.49
N GLN A 184 8.71 11.52 10.88
CA GLN A 184 9.04 10.22 10.28
C GLN A 184 9.38 10.36 8.79
#